data_41776f9347b191a88dda3a27e21e305c
#
_entry.id   41776f9347b191a88dda3a27e21e305c
#
_cell.length_a   1.000
_cell.length_b   1.000
_cell.length_c   1.000
_cell.angle_alpha   90.00
_cell.angle_beta   90.00
_cell.angle_gamma   90.00
#
_symmetry.space_group_name_H-M   'P 1'
#
loop_
_entity.id
_entity.type
_entity.pdbx_description
1 polymer ?
#
loop_
_entity_poly.entity_id
_entity_poly.type
_entity_poly.pdbx_seq_one_letter_code
_entity_poly.pdbx_strand_id
1 'polypeptide(L)'
;MKALHTLKIVALAVFLTASFAAPDADAQRKRGEQAALYPDATRKSPTGGYAPRLAKQHQKLQSIYTEEGREQEAIALAEEIINNERAKPYDKAIALMTAGTVAVSMDDEARGIDYFERAIAEDALVNDNHYNLMINLAALYVNASQFDKADPLLARLIAETSTKNPDVYAMQASSFYNNGKYAEAIASLKKATEYKGEAQPQWNSMMLGAYAELGQDDQAIALGEEILAKNPDDKRAISNLALLYSNNDQPAKAVALLDGARKRGLLNEPADYERIFSTYYNMEQEAQAAAVIEEGLAKGILPQEAKYYTMVAQAQYFAENIAPAITAAQKAAELSKDGEPGLFLAQVLSQEDRNPEAMAAARAAIAKGVKSPGTAWMVIARSEYYSENMAAAKAAYREAAKDPATREQAEKALAQISR
;
A
#
# COMPACT_ATOMS: atom_id res chain seq x y z
N MET A 1 -12.19 -2.23 5.98
CA MET A 1 -12.49 -2.32 4.53
C MET A 1 -11.26 -2.92 3.84
N LYS A 2 -11.42 -4.16 3.36
CA LYS A 2 -10.35 -4.93 2.73
C LYS A 2 -10.11 -4.40 1.32
N ALA A 3 -9.01 -3.72 1.10
CA ALA A 3 -8.42 -3.53 -0.21
C ALA A 3 -7.01 -4.13 -0.15
N LEU A 4 -6.96 -5.47 -0.14
CA LEU A 4 -5.74 -6.19 -0.44
C LEU A 4 -5.43 -5.95 -1.93
N HIS A 5 -4.56 -5.01 -2.20
CA HIS A 5 -3.83 -5.01 -3.45
C HIS A 5 -2.82 -6.16 -3.34
N THR A 6 -3.17 -7.30 -3.93
CA THR A 6 -2.21 -8.35 -4.26
C THR A 6 -1.05 -7.67 -4.97
N LEU A 7 0.09 -7.58 -4.28
CA LEU A 7 1.34 -7.19 -4.89
C LEU A 7 1.68 -8.33 -5.88
N LYS A 8 1.28 -8.16 -7.14
CA LYS A 8 1.78 -9.03 -8.19
C LYS A 8 3.27 -8.80 -8.26
N ILE A 9 4.02 -9.72 -7.66
CA ILE A 9 5.45 -9.79 -7.92
C ILE A 9 5.54 -10.10 -9.40
N VAL A 10 5.99 -9.13 -10.18
CA VAL A 10 6.50 -9.40 -11.51
C VAL A 10 7.67 -10.34 -11.26
N ALA A 11 7.43 -11.63 -11.42
CA ALA A 11 8.50 -12.61 -11.44
C ALA A 11 9.45 -12.12 -12.53
N LEU A 12 10.62 -11.66 -12.09
CA LEU A 12 11.73 -11.44 -12.99
C LEU A 12 11.95 -12.79 -13.63
N ALA A 13 11.56 -12.92 -14.90
CA ALA A 13 11.85 -14.10 -15.69
C ALA A 13 13.38 -14.20 -15.68
N VAL A 14 13.90 -15.03 -14.80
CA VAL A 14 15.27 -15.51 -14.94
C VAL A 14 15.24 -16.38 -16.18
N PHE A 15 15.42 -15.74 -17.33
CA PHE A 15 15.64 -16.44 -18.57
C PHE A 15 16.86 -17.33 -18.35
N LEU A 16 16.58 -18.60 -18.13
CA LEU A 16 17.58 -19.65 -18.23
C LEU A 16 18.14 -19.62 -19.65
N THR A 17 19.18 -18.83 -19.87
CA THR A 17 20.14 -19.17 -20.92
C THR A 17 20.93 -20.38 -20.44
N ALA A 18 20.23 -21.51 -20.27
CA ALA A 18 20.90 -22.78 -20.19
C ALA A 18 21.53 -23.01 -21.56
N SER A 19 22.82 -22.76 -21.68
CA SER A 19 23.61 -23.20 -22.81
C SER A 19 23.60 -24.73 -22.81
N PHE A 20 22.58 -25.29 -23.48
CA PHE A 20 22.47 -26.74 -23.73
C PHE A 20 23.46 -27.11 -24.84
N ALA A 21 24.75 -27.11 -24.54
CA ALA A 21 25.70 -27.76 -25.45
C ALA A 21 25.46 -29.26 -25.43
N ALA A 22 25.25 -29.85 -26.61
CA ALA A 22 25.33 -31.29 -26.78
C ALA A 22 26.61 -31.82 -26.12
N PRO A 23 26.61 -33.02 -25.55
CA PRO A 23 27.79 -33.57 -24.95
C PRO A 23 28.80 -34.06 -26.02
N ASP A 24 29.46 -33.12 -26.65
CA ASP A 24 30.76 -33.40 -27.24
C ASP A 24 31.76 -33.60 -26.12
N ALA A 25 32.68 -34.55 -26.24
CA ALA A 25 33.68 -34.84 -25.23
C ALA A 25 34.54 -33.59 -24.87
N ASP A 26 34.66 -32.62 -25.77
CA ASP A 26 35.28 -31.31 -25.56
C ASP A 26 34.40 -30.33 -24.76
N ALA A 27 33.06 -30.43 -24.84
CA ALA A 27 32.13 -29.64 -24.03
C ALA A 27 32.13 -30.09 -22.57
N GLN A 28 32.32 -31.40 -22.33
CA GLN A 28 32.47 -31.92 -20.98
C GLN A 28 33.79 -31.45 -20.33
N ARG A 29 34.88 -31.31 -21.09
CA ARG A 29 36.12 -30.70 -20.61
C ARG A 29 36.00 -29.23 -20.27
N LYS A 30 35.27 -28.45 -21.07
CA LYS A 30 34.98 -27.03 -20.78
C LYS A 30 33.99 -26.80 -19.62
N ARG A 31 33.10 -27.77 -19.34
CA ARG A 31 32.22 -27.71 -18.13
C ARG A 31 33.01 -27.94 -16.83
N GLY A 32 34.14 -28.61 -16.87
CA GLY A 32 35.02 -28.73 -15.70
C GLY A 32 35.65 -27.42 -15.21
N GLU A 33 35.55 -26.34 -16.00
CA GLU A 33 36.08 -25.01 -15.64
C GLU A 33 34.97 -24.05 -15.18
N GLN A 34 33.68 -24.36 -15.35
CA GLN A 34 32.61 -23.54 -14.82
C GLN A 34 32.29 -24.00 -13.41
N ALA A 35 32.50 -23.11 -12.43
CA ALA A 35 32.12 -23.40 -11.03
C ALA A 35 30.65 -23.78 -10.94
N ALA A 36 30.32 -24.85 -10.22
CA ALA A 36 28.93 -25.26 -9.96
C ALA A 36 28.18 -24.13 -9.27
N LEU A 37 26.95 -23.89 -9.70
CA LEU A 37 26.10 -22.84 -9.09
C LEU A 37 25.72 -23.20 -7.64
N TYR A 38 25.70 -24.52 -7.34
CA TYR A 38 25.36 -25.04 -6.01
C TYR A 38 26.45 -25.99 -5.53
N PRO A 39 27.65 -25.48 -5.16
CA PRO A 39 28.78 -26.32 -4.77
C PRO A 39 28.54 -27.10 -3.48
N ASP A 40 27.72 -26.55 -2.56
CA ASP A 40 27.40 -27.13 -1.26
C ASP A 40 26.14 -28.01 -1.29
N ALA A 41 25.65 -28.34 -2.49
CA ALA A 41 24.44 -29.16 -2.61
C ALA A 41 24.62 -30.55 -2.01
N THR A 42 23.68 -30.94 -1.14
CA THR A 42 23.69 -32.25 -0.48
C THR A 42 23.24 -33.38 -1.42
N ARG A 43 22.45 -33.06 -2.46
CA ARG A 43 22.04 -34.01 -3.48
C ARG A 43 23.23 -34.35 -4.38
N LYS A 44 23.46 -35.65 -4.57
CA LYS A 44 24.49 -36.12 -5.53
C LYS A 44 24.00 -35.82 -6.95
N SER A 45 24.74 -34.98 -7.68
CA SER A 45 24.38 -34.65 -9.06
C SER A 45 24.43 -35.85 -9.97
N PRO A 46 23.36 -36.23 -10.68
CA PRO A 46 23.41 -37.24 -11.71
C PRO A 46 24.36 -36.87 -12.84
N THR A 47 24.97 -37.87 -13.44
CA THR A 47 25.71 -37.66 -14.70
C THR A 47 24.69 -37.60 -15.85
N GLY A 48 24.42 -36.37 -16.34
CA GLY A 48 23.52 -36.19 -17.48
C GLY A 48 23.98 -36.95 -18.74
N GLY A 49 23.03 -37.30 -19.59
CA GLY A 49 23.37 -37.94 -20.88
C GLY A 49 22.15 -38.49 -21.60
N TYR A 50 21.98 -38.06 -22.83
CA TYR A 50 20.89 -38.56 -23.69
C TYR A 50 21.06 -40.04 -24.08
N ALA A 51 19.94 -40.69 -24.31
CA ALA A 51 19.96 -41.94 -25.03
C ALA A 51 20.49 -41.69 -26.47
N PRO A 52 21.47 -42.44 -26.98
CA PRO A 52 22.09 -42.17 -28.30
C PRO A 52 21.09 -42.04 -29.46
N ARG A 53 19.98 -42.80 -29.37
CA ARG A 53 18.93 -42.81 -30.40
C ARG A 53 18.02 -41.57 -30.35
N LEU A 54 17.98 -40.83 -29.20
CA LEU A 54 17.18 -39.64 -29.01
C LEU A 54 17.98 -38.33 -29.16
N ALA A 55 19.31 -38.43 -29.31
CA ALA A 55 20.20 -37.26 -29.39
C ALA A 55 19.79 -36.28 -30.48
N LYS A 56 19.39 -36.77 -31.67
CA LYS A 56 18.93 -35.92 -32.78
C LYS A 56 17.60 -35.23 -32.49
N GLN A 57 16.68 -35.90 -31.77
CA GLN A 57 15.40 -35.30 -31.37
C GLN A 57 15.62 -34.22 -30.35
N HIS A 58 16.50 -34.43 -29.36
CA HIS A 58 16.87 -33.38 -28.39
C HIS A 58 17.56 -32.21 -29.09
N GLN A 59 18.47 -32.44 -30.04
CA GLN A 59 19.10 -31.38 -30.80
C GLN A 59 18.05 -30.57 -31.61
N LYS A 60 17.08 -31.23 -32.25
CA LYS A 60 15.97 -30.54 -32.93
C LYS A 60 15.13 -29.75 -31.91
N LEU A 61 14.75 -30.35 -30.80
CA LEU A 61 14.00 -29.65 -29.72
C LEU A 61 14.71 -28.39 -29.28
N GLN A 62 16.04 -28.49 -29.03
CA GLN A 62 16.86 -27.34 -28.65
C GLN A 62 16.93 -26.25 -29.71
N SER A 63 16.87 -26.61 -31.00
CA SER A 63 16.89 -25.60 -32.07
C SER A 63 15.59 -24.83 -32.22
N ILE A 64 14.45 -25.44 -31.83
CA ILE A 64 13.14 -24.86 -32.12
C ILE A 64 12.46 -24.23 -30.90
N TYR A 65 12.83 -24.63 -29.65
CA TYR A 65 12.09 -24.20 -28.46
C TYR A 65 12.18 -22.70 -28.15
N THR A 66 13.15 -21.99 -28.72
CA THR A 66 13.29 -20.54 -28.62
C THR A 66 12.87 -19.80 -29.89
N GLU A 67 12.41 -20.52 -30.92
CA GLU A 67 11.95 -19.91 -32.16
C GLU A 67 10.48 -19.49 -32.01
N GLU A 68 10.23 -18.20 -32.21
CA GLU A 68 8.87 -17.65 -32.16
C GLU A 68 7.96 -18.27 -33.21
N GLY A 69 6.76 -18.66 -32.83
CA GLY A 69 5.77 -19.31 -33.67
C GLY A 69 5.93 -20.83 -33.82
N ARG A 70 6.91 -21.44 -33.11
CA ARG A 70 7.13 -22.90 -33.15
C ARG A 70 6.88 -23.57 -31.78
N GLU A 71 6.23 -22.87 -30.87
CA GLU A 71 5.99 -23.31 -29.48
C GLU A 71 5.22 -24.65 -29.45
N GLN A 72 4.18 -24.77 -30.28
CA GLN A 72 3.39 -25.99 -30.35
C GLN A 72 4.18 -27.18 -30.93
N GLU A 73 5.05 -26.93 -31.92
CA GLU A 73 5.95 -27.95 -32.48
C GLU A 73 6.97 -28.39 -31.42
N ALA A 74 7.50 -27.43 -30.62
CA ALA A 74 8.44 -27.75 -29.56
C ALA A 74 7.78 -28.61 -28.47
N ILE A 75 6.57 -28.27 -28.04
CA ILE A 75 5.81 -29.09 -27.08
C ILE A 75 5.53 -30.49 -27.62
N ALA A 76 5.04 -30.59 -28.86
CA ALA A 76 4.75 -31.89 -29.46
C ALA A 76 6.00 -32.78 -29.54
N LEU A 77 7.14 -32.22 -29.97
CA LEU A 77 8.40 -32.96 -30.03
C LEU A 77 8.90 -33.36 -28.62
N ALA A 78 8.71 -32.48 -27.60
CA ALA A 78 9.03 -32.83 -26.23
C ALA A 78 8.16 -34.00 -25.73
N GLU A 79 6.86 -33.99 -26.02
CA GLU A 79 5.93 -35.07 -25.63
C GLU A 79 6.28 -36.39 -26.37
N GLU A 80 6.73 -36.35 -27.61
CA GLU A 80 7.25 -37.55 -28.31
C GLU A 80 8.45 -38.16 -27.57
N ILE A 81 9.37 -37.32 -27.07
CA ILE A 81 10.53 -37.78 -26.30
C ILE A 81 10.07 -38.35 -24.93
N ILE A 82 9.18 -37.64 -24.25
CA ILE A 82 8.68 -38.07 -22.90
C ILE A 82 8.00 -39.44 -22.98
N ASN A 83 7.21 -39.68 -24.00
CA ASN A 83 6.44 -40.92 -24.19
C ASN A 83 7.23 -42.02 -24.89
N ASN A 84 8.49 -41.83 -25.25
CA ASN A 84 9.31 -42.80 -25.90
C ASN A 84 9.77 -43.90 -24.90
N GLU A 85 9.45 -45.15 -25.12
CA GLU A 85 9.82 -46.28 -24.25
C GLU A 85 11.35 -46.42 -24.07
N ARG A 86 12.15 -45.88 -24.97
CA ARG A 86 13.61 -45.89 -24.88
C ARG A 86 14.21 -44.68 -24.23
N ALA A 87 13.38 -43.70 -23.82
CA ALA A 87 13.83 -42.53 -23.12
C ALA A 87 14.30 -42.88 -21.70
N LYS A 88 15.50 -42.46 -21.37
CA LYS A 88 16.02 -42.53 -20.02
C LYS A 88 15.41 -41.43 -19.14
N PRO A 89 15.46 -41.50 -17.80
CA PRO A 89 14.99 -40.44 -16.94
C PRO A 89 15.56 -39.05 -17.29
N TYR A 90 16.83 -38.97 -17.70
CA TYR A 90 17.45 -37.72 -18.14
C TYR A 90 16.80 -37.15 -19.41
N ASP A 91 16.48 -38.00 -20.42
CA ASP A 91 15.81 -37.56 -21.64
C ASP A 91 14.43 -36.97 -21.31
N LYS A 92 13.68 -37.67 -20.46
CA LYS A 92 12.35 -37.22 -20.02
C LYS A 92 12.42 -35.92 -19.25
N ALA A 93 13.34 -35.81 -18.28
CA ALA A 93 13.49 -34.63 -17.44
C ALA A 93 13.84 -33.37 -18.27
N ILE A 94 14.75 -33.50 -19.25
CA ILE A 94 15.11 -32.38 -20.14
C ILE A 94 13.93 -32.01 -21.07
N ALA A 95 13.24 -32.99 -21.65
CA ALA A 95 12.09 -32.74 -22.50
C ALA A 95 10.94 -32.07 -21.72
N LEU A 96 10.64 -32.55 -20.49
CA LEU A 96 9.65 -31.96 -19.60
C LEU A 96 10.03 -30.52 -19.21
N MET A 97 11.29 -30.27 -18.83
CA MET A 97 11.77 -28.94 -18.50
C MET A 97 11.61 -27.98 -19.70
N THR A 98 11.94 -28.43 -20.92
CA THR A 98 11.80 -27.64 -22.12
C THR A 98 10.32 -27.35 -22.44
N ALA A 99 9.45 -28.39 -22.39
CA ALA A 99 8.01 -28.24 -22.62
C ALA A 99 7.39 -27.27 -21.60
N GLY A 100 7.79 -27.35 -20.33
CA GLY A 100 7.33 -26.42 -19.29
C GLY A 100 7.77 -24.99 -19.54
N THR A 101 9.03 -24.79 -19.97
CA THR A 101 9.53 -23.44 -20.34
C THR A 101 8.73 -22.84 -21.49
N VAL A 102 8.44 -23.63 -22.52
CA VAL A 102 7.62 -23.19 -23.66
C VAL A 102 6.18 -22.92 -23.24
N ALA A 103 5.57 -23.77 -22.43
CA ALA A 103 4.21 -23.54 -21.92
C ALA A 103 4.11 -22.23 -21.13
N VAL A 104 5.09 -21.94 -20.26
CA VAL A 104 5.15 -20.65 -19.53
C VAL A 104 5.31 -19.47 -20.46
N SER A 105 6.12 -19.58 -21.53
CA SER A 105 6.28 -18.50 -22.50
C SER A 105 5.01 -18.23 -23.32
N MET A 106 4.07 -19.18 -23.35
CA MET A 106 2.75 -19.07 -23.95
C MET A 106 1.66 -18.62 -22.95
N ASP A 107 2.04 -18.16 -21.75
CA ASP A 107 1.14 -17.82 -20.63
C ASP A 107 0.28 -19.01 -20.13
N ASP A 108 0.67 -20.26 -20.44
CA ASP A 108 0.03 -21.47 -19.93
C ASP A 108 0.75 -21.98 -18.66
N GLU A 109 0.58 -21.21 -17.58
CA GLU A 109 1.24 -21.49 -16.29
C GLU A 109 0.84 -22.89 -15.76
N ALA A 110 -0.40 -23.31 -15.98
CA ALA A 110 -0.89 -24.59 -15.45
C ALA A 110 -0.14 -25.77 -16.10
N ARG A 111 0.05 -25.77 -17.42
CA ARG A 111 0.87 -26.77 -18.12
C ARG A 111 2.35 -26.65 -17.75
N GLY A 112 2.83 -25.41 -17.58
CA GLY A 112 4.19 -25.17 -17.12
C GLY A 112 4.47 -25.83 -15.77
N ILE A 113 3.57 -25.66 -14.82
CA ILE A 113 3.63 -26.31 -13.48
C ILE A 113 3.64 -27.83 -13.61
N ASP A 114 2.71 -28.43 -14.35
CA ASP A 114 2.66 -29.90 -14.54
C ASP A 114 3.99 -30.45 -15.09
N TYR A 115 4.49 -29.84 -16.15
CA TYR A 115 5.75 -30.27 -16.75
C TYR A 115 6.94 -30.11 -15.78
N PHE A 116 7.01 -29.02 -15.02
CA PHE A 116 8.12 -28.81 -14.08
C PHE A 116 8.04 -29.76 -12.88
N GLU A 117 6.85 -30.02 -12.33
CA GLU A 117 6.65 -31.03 -11.27
C GLU A 117 7.16 -32.40 -11.72
N ARG A 118 6.78 -32.82 -12.93
CA ARG A 118 7.19 -34.10 -13.51
C ARG A 118 8.69 -34.13 -13.81
N ALA A 119 9.27 -33.03 -14.30
CA ALA A 119 10.72 -32.96 -14.54
C ALA A 119 11.55 -33.11 -13.28
N ILE A 120 11.08 -32.50 -12.18
CA ILE A 120 11.73 -32.62 -10.85
C ILE A 120 11.56 -34.06 -10.31
N ALA A 121 10.40 -34.67 -10.53
CA ALA A 121 10.10 -36.03 -10.07
C ALA A 121 10.95 -37.11 -10.76
N GLU A 122 11.41 -36.90 -12.00
CA GLU A 122 12.36 -37.80 -12.69
C GLU A 122 13.71 -37.87 -11.97
N ASP A 123 14.06 -36.90 -11.13
CA ASP A 123 15.29 -36.79 -10.33
C ASP A 123 16.59 -37.02 -11.13
N ALA A 124 16.58 -36.73 -12.41
CA ALA A 124 17.65 -37.06 -13.35
C ALA A 124 18.42 -35.82 -13.85
N LEU A 125 17.95 -34.60 -13.59
CA LEU A 125 18.65 -33.37 -13.96
C LEU A 125 19.94 -33.19 -13.13
N VAL A 126 21.00 -32.63 -13.75
CA VAL A 126 22.16 -32.16 -13.02
C VAL A 126 21.77 -31.06 -12.02
N ASN A 127 22.51 -30.91 -10.92
CA ASN A 127 22.11 -30.05 -9.80
C ASN A 127 21.77 -28.62 -10.22
N ASP A 128 22.56 -28.01 -11.09
CA ASP A 128 22.29 -26.63 -11.53
C ASP A 128 20.92 -26.48 -12.21
N ASN A 129 20.59 -27.42 -13.09
CA ASN A 129 19.28 -27.44 -13.76
C ASN A 129 18.16 -27.80 -12.78
N HIS A 130 18.39 -28.78 -11.90
CA HIS A 130 17.39 -29.24 -10.94
C HIS A 130 16.97 -28.09 -10.00
N TYR A 131 17.92 -27.42 -9.39
CA TYR A 131 17.62 -26.34 -8.42
C TYR A 131 17.12 -25.06 -9.10
N ASN A 132 17.62 -24.73 -10.29
CA ASN A 132 17.04 -23.62 -11.07
C ASN A 132 15.58 -23.91 -11.45
N LEU A 133 15.27 -25.16 -11.81
CA LEU A 133 13.89 -25.57 -12.10
C LEU A 133 12.99 -25.48 -10.85
N MET A 134 13.53 -25.85 -9.68
CA MET A 134 12.80 -25.67 -8.42
C MET A 134 12.49 -24.19 -8.13
N ILE A 135 13.41 -23.27 -8.42
CA ILE A 135 13.17 -21.83 -8.27
C ILE A 135 12.05 -21.37 -9.21
N ASN A 136 12.10 -21.78 -10.49
CA ASN A 136 11.07 -21.42 -11.46
C ASN A 136 9.70 -21.99 -11.09
N LEU A 137 9.64 -23.24 -10.66
CA LEU A 137 8.39 -23.86 -10.19
C LEU A 137 7.85 -23.17 -8.94
N ALA A 138 8.73 -22.80 -7.99
CA ALA A 138 8.32 -22.06 -6.81
C ALA A 138 7.74 -20.68 -7.18
N ALA A 139 8.34 -19.99 -8.15
CA ALA A 139 7.82 -18.71 -8.65
C ALA A 139 6.41 -18.88 -9.27
N LEU A 140 6.21 -19.93 -10.07
CA LEU A 140 4.88 -20.24 -10.63
C LEU A 140 3.86 -20.57 -9.54
N TYR A 141 4.24 -21.33 -8.51
CA TYR A 141 3.35 -21.60 -7.39
C TYR A 141 2.96 -20.33 -6.63
N VAL A 142 3.94 -19.44 -6.37
CA VAL A 142 3.66 -18.15 -5.70
C VAL A 142 2.71 -17.30 -6.55
N ASN A 143 2.93 -17.20 -7.87
CA ASN A 143 2.07 -16.46 -8.78
C ASN A 143 0.65 -17.05 -8.84
N ALA A 144 0.55 -18.39 -8.86
CA ALA A 144 -0.72 -19.10 -8.85
C ALA A 144 -1.37 -19.17 -7.45
N SER A 145 -0.79 -18.51 -6.43
CA SER A 145 -1.25 -18.56 -5.03
C SER A 145 -1.30 -19.98 -4.44
N GLN A 146 -0.47 -20.90 -4.94
CA GLN A 146 -0.32 -22.26 -4.43
C GLN A 146 0.75 -22.32 -3.34
N PHE A 147 0.57 -21.54 -2.26
CA PHE A 147 1.58 -21.36 -1.22
C PHE A 147 1.91 -22.67 -0.47
N ASP A 148 0.93 -23.54 -0.32
CA ASP A 148 1.13 -24.86 0.32
C ASP A 148 2.10 -25.76 -0.47
N LYS A 149 2.29 -25.50 -1.77
CA LYS A 149 3.29 -26.15 -2.60
C LYS A 149 4.60 -25.35 -2.66
N ALA A 150 4.52 -24.03 -2.71
CA ALA A 150 5.68 -23.15 -2.76
C ALA A 150 6.55 -23.24 -1.50
N ASP A 151 5.95 -23.18 -0.31
CA ASP A 151 6.65 -23.19 0.96
C ASP A 151 7.56 -24.42 1.13
N PRO A 152 7.08 -25.67 0.99
CA PRO A 152 7.94 -26.84 1.14
C PRO A 152 8.98 -26.97 0.03
N LEU A 153 8.67 -26.53 -1.20
CA LEU A 153 9.63 -26.56 -2.31
C LEU A 153 10.80 -25.61 -2.05
N LEU A 154 10.54 -24.38 -1.62
CA LEU A 154 11.56 -23.40 -1.26
C LEU A 154 12.36 -23.84 -0.02
N ALA A 155 11.69 -24.40 0.99
CA ALA A 155 12.37 -24.92 2.16
C ALA A 155 13.34 -26.07 1.79
N ARG A 156 12.91 -26.98 0.91
CA ARG A 156 13.75 -28.06 0.38
C ARG A 156 14.94 -27.51 -0.40
N LEU A 157 14.72 -26.57 -1.31
CA LEU A 157 15.78 -25.90 -2.07
C LEU A 157 16.86 -25.32 -1.16
N ILE A 158 16.43 -24.53 -0.15
CA ILE A 158 17.35 -23.89 0.80
C ILE A 158 18.12 -24.95 1.61
N ALA A 159 17.44 -25.98 2.10
CA ALA A 159 18.07 -27.03 2.90
C ALA A 159 19.08 -27.85 2.09
N GLU A 160 18.77 -28.17 0.84
CA GLU A 160 19.66 -28.97 -0.01
C GLU A 160 20.85 -28.18 -0.57
N THR A 161 20.71 -26.87 -0.78
CA THR A 161 21.73 -26.06 -1.47
C THR A 161 22.53 -25.14 -0.55
N SER A 162 22.01 -24.87 0.67
CA SER A 162 22.54 -23.80 1.54
C SER A 162 22.73 -22.47 0.83
N THR A 163 21.85 -22.18 -0.15
CA THR A 163 21.96 -20.99 -1.01
C THR A 163 21.97 -19.71 -0.20
N LYS A 164 22.78 -18.77 -0.66
CA LYS A 164 22.81 -17.38 -0.16
C LYS A 164 22.17 -16.40 -1.16
N ASN A 165 21.43 -16.90 -2.12
CA ASN A 165 20.72 -16.07 -3.08
C ASN A 165 19.58 -15.29 -2.39
N PRO A 166 19.67 -13.95 -2.26
CA PRO A 166 18.66 -13.16 -1.57
C PRO A 166 17.29 -13.25 -2.22
N ASP A 167 17.20 -13.48 -3.53
CA ASP A 167 15.93 -13.54 -4.25
C ASP A 167 15.12 -14.79 -3.89
N VAL A 168 15.79 -15.90 -3.56
CA VAL A 168 15.14 -17.12 -3.06
C VAL A 168 14.47 -16.86 -1.71
N TYR A 169 15.15 -16.15 -0.82
CA TYR A 169 14.59 -15.80 0.49
C TYR A 169 13.48 -14.75 0.37
N ALA A 170 13.59 -13.81 -0.56
CA ALA A 170 12.52 -12.84 -0.83
C ALA A 170 11.27 -13.52 -1.42
N MET A 171 11.45 -14.52 -2.30
CA MET A 171 10.35 -15.35 -2.82
C MET A 171 9.69 -16.16 -1.71
N GLN A 172 10.49 -16.78 -0.83
CA GLN A 172 9.99 -17.51 0.34
C GLN A 172 9.20 -16.59 1.27
N ALA A 173 9.71 -15.38 1.51
CA ALA A 173 9.00 -14.38 2.31
C ALA A 173 7.67 -13.97 1.68
N SER A 174 7.64 -13.79 0.35
CA SER A 174 6.40 -13.49 -0.37
C SER A 174 5.38 -14.62 -0.25
N SER A 175 5.81 -15.87 -0.38
CA SER A 175 4.94 -17.04 -0.15
C SER A 175 4.38 -17.04 1.27
N PHE A 176 5.23 -16.91 2.27
CA PHE A 176 4.82 -16.87 3.68
C PHE A 176 3.87 -15.70 3.98
N TYR A 177 4.18 -14.51 3.48
CA TYR A 177 3.35 -13.32 3.70
C TYR A 177 1.92 -13.52 3.16
N ASN A 178 1.81 -13.99 1.92
CA ASN A 178 0.51 -14.22 1.29
C ASN A 178 -0.25 -15.43 1.89
N ASN A 179 0.46 -16.35 2.55
CA ASN A 179 -0.09 -17.46 3.30
C ASN A 179 -0.40 -17.12 4.77
N GLY A 180 -0.27 -15.84 5.18
CA GLY A 180 -0.53 -15.39 6.55
C GLY A 180 0.54 -15.79 7.57
N LYS A 181 1.68 -16.31 7.13
CA LYS A 181 2.82 -16.71 7.98
C LYS A 181 3.78 -15.54 8.13
N TYR A 182 3.32 -14.46 8.79
CA TYR A 182 4.02 -13.19 8.82
C TYR A 182 5.36 -13.23 9.56
N ALA A 183 5.47 -14.03 10.62
CA ALA A 183 6.71 -14.17 11.37
C ALA A 183 7.81 -14.84 10.52
N GLU A 184 7.45 -15.89 9.77
CA GLU A 184 8.34 -16.58 8.84
C GLU A 184 8.72 -15.68 7.66
N ALA A 185 7.79 -14.86 7.18
CA ALA A 185 8.06 -13.87 6.13
C ALA A 185 9.12 -12.86 6.59
N ILE A 186 9.01 -12.32 7.80
CA ILE A 186 10.00 -11.41 8.39
C ILE A 186 11.37 -12.10 8.51
N ALA A 187 11.41 -13.34 8.98
CA ALA A 187 12.65 -14.10 9.12
C ALA A 187 13.35 -14.30 7.77
N SER A 188 12.59 -14.64 6.73
CA SER A 188 13.10 -14.81 5.37
C SER A 188 13.59 -13.48 4.78
N LEU A 189 12.87 -12.35 4.99
CA LEU A 189 13.32 -11.02 4.54
C LEU A 189 14.58 -10.54 5.24
N LYS A 190 14.75 -10.85 6.52
CA LYS A 190 16.01 -10.58 7.25
C LYS A 190 17.17 -11.34 6.63
N LYS A 191 16.96 -12.61 6.24
CA LYS A 191 17.98 -13.39 5.52
C LYS A 191 18.26 -12.82 4.12
N ALA A 192 17.25 -12.44 3.38
CA ALA A 192 17.42 -11.77 2.08
C ALA A 192 18.26 -10.50 2.22
N THR A 193 17.97 -9.69 3.24
CA THR A 193 18.72 -8.45 3.54
C THR A 193 20.16 -8.75 3.93
N GLU A 194 20.39 -9.75 4.79
CA GLU A 194 21.74 -10.19 5.20
C GLU A 194 22.59 -10.56 3.98
N TYR A 195 22.04 -11.35 3.06
CA TYR A 195 22.80 -11.82 1.89
C TYR A 195 22.93 -10.78 0.77
N LYS A 196 21.98 -9.85 0.66
CA LYS A 196 22.06 -8.72 -0.28
C LYS A 196 23.00 -7.62 0.22
N GLY A 197 23.18 -7.50 1.54
CA GLY A 197 23.88 -6.40 2.22
C GLY A 197 23.01 -5.20 2.56
N GLU A 198 21.84 -5.08 1.93
CA GLU A 198 20.85 -4.01 2.20
C GLU A 198 19.42 -4.49 1.93
N ALA A 199 18.46 -3.92 2.64
CA ALA A 199 17.04 -4.19 2.40
C ALA A 199 16.55 -3.40 1.19
N GLN A 200 15.79 -4.06 0.32
CA GLN A 200 15.12 -3.39 -0.80
C GLN A 200 13.82 -2.72 -0.33
N PRO A 201 13.37 -1.64 -1.00
CA PRO A 201 12.14 -0.94 -0.62
C PRO A 201 10.91 -1.85 -0.53
N GLN A 202 10.77 -2.83 -1.43
CA GLN A 202 9.68 -3.80 -1.44
C GLN A 202 9.73 -4.73 -0.20
N TRP A 203 10.93 -5.13 0.21
CA TRP A 203 11.13 -5.96 1.40
C TRP A 203 10.78 -5.21 2.68
N ASN A 204 11.20 -3.94 2.76
CA ASN A 204 10.82 -3.06 3.88
C ASN A 204 9.29 -2.90 3.97
N SER A 205 8.62 -2.67 2.84
CA SER A 205 7.17 -2.55 2.82
C SER A 205 6.47 -3.83 3.27
N MET A 206 6.98 -4.99 2.85
CA MET A 206 6.45 -6.28 3.27
C MET A 206 6.70 -6.54 4.76
N MET A 207 7.89 -6.20 5.30
CA MET A 207 8.18 -6.33 6.73
C MET A 207 7.29 -5.43 7.58
N LEU A 208 7.09 -4.17 7.16
CA LEU A 208 6.17 -3.24 7.85
C LEU A 208 4.74 -3.79 7.87
N GLY A 209 4.26 -4.32 6.74
CA GLY A 209 2.96 -4.97 6.66
C GLY A 209 2.86 -6.21 7.57
N ALA A 210 3.90 -7.05 7.58
CA ALA A 210 3.94 -8.24 8.42
C ALA A 210 3.96 -7.90 9.92
N TYR A 211 4.70 -6.86 10.33
CA TYR A 211 4.67 -6.37 11.72
C TYR A 211 3.29 -5.85 12.11
N ALA A 212 2.62 -5.12 11.21
CA ALA A 212 1.26 -4.63 11.47
C ALA A 212 0.24 -5.77 11.66
N GLU A 213 0.31 -6.81 10.81
CA GLU A 213 -0.58 -7.99 10.93
C GLU A 213 -0.32 -8.80 12.22
N LEU A 214 0.90 -8.75 12.75
CA LEU A 214 1.27 -9.37 14.02
C LEU A 214 1.00 -8.48 15.25
N GLY A 215 0.58 -7.23 15.08
CA GLY A 215 0.46 -6.27 16.16
C GLY A 215 1.81 -5.92 16.82
N GLN A 216 2.89 -6.03 16.06
CA GLN A 216 4.24 -5.75 16.52
C GLN A 216 4.64 -4.30 16.18
N ASP A 217 3.92 -3.37 16.74
CA ASP A 217 3.99 -1.94 16.41
C ASP A 217 5.34 -1.32 16.72
N ASP A 218 5.97 -1.70 17.84
CA ASP A 218 7.30 -1.20 18.21
C ASP A 218 8.36 -1.60 17.17
N GLN A 219 8.27 -2.82 16.62
CA GLN A 219 9.17 -3.30 15.57
C GLN A 219 8.90 -2.59 14.24
N ALA A 220 7.65 -2.31 13.92
CA ALA A 220 7.28 -1.53 12.75
C ALA A 220 7.83 -0.10 12.83
N ILE A 221 7.69 0.54 13.99
CA ILE A 221 8.24 1.88 14.25
C ILE A 221 9.76 1.87 14.12
N ALA A 222 10.44 0.95 14.79
CA ALA A 222 11.90 0.84 14.73
C ALA A 222 12.42 0.65 13.30
N LEU A 223 11.75 -0.17 12.50
CA LEU A 223 12.08 -0.35 11.09
C LEU A 223 11.81 0.95 10.28
N GLY A 224 10.70 1.64 10.54
CA GLY A 224 10.39 2.92 9.91
C GLY A 224 11.43 4.00 10.22
N GLU A 225 11.89 4.07 11.47
CA GLU A 225 12.98 4.97 11.90
C GLU A 225 14.30 4.62 11.20
N GLU A 226 14.64 3.34 11.06
CA GLU A 226 15.84 2.88 10.33
C GLU A 226 15.78 3.26 8.84
N ILE A 227 14.64 3.05 8.20
CA ILE A 227 14.41 3.42 6.79
C ILE A 227 14.62 4.93 6.60
N LEU A 228 14.00 5.73 7.48
CA LEU A 228 14.09 7.19 7.42
C LEU A 228 15.51 7.69 7.71
N ALA A 229 16.24 7.06 8.64
CA ALA A 229 17.62 7.43 8.93
C ALA A 229 18.55 7.26 7.73
N LYS A 230 18.31 6.26 6.87
CA LYS A 230 19.06 6.04 5.62
C LYS A 230 18.71 7.05 4.53
N ASN A 231 17.47 7.51 4.48
CA ASN A 231 17.01 8.51 3.51
C ASN A 231 16.06 9.54 4.19
N PRO A 232 16.63 10.55 4.86
CA PRO A 232 15.86 11.50 5.69
C PRO A 232 14.86 12.36 4.91
N ASP A 233 15.01 12.44 3.59
CA ASP A 233 14.16 13.26 2.72
C ASP A 233 13.13 12.43 1.93
N ASP A 234 13.02 11.13 2.21
CA ASP A 234 12.00 10.29 1.59
C ASP A 234 10.60 10.61 2.14
N LYS A 235 9.82 11.31 1.32
CA LYS A 235 8.44 11.71 1.64
C LYS A 235 7.55 10.53 2.01
N ARG A 236 7.74 9.36 1.37
CA ARG A 236 6.94 8.16 1.67
C ARG A 236 7.31 7.58 3.03
N ALA A 237 8.61 7.49 3.32
CA ALA A 237 9.11 7.01 4.61
C ALA A 237 8.62 7.93 5.75
N ILE A 238 8.71 9.26 5.58
CA ILE A 238 8.17 10.26 6.51
C ILE A 238 6.68 10.02 6.76
N SER A 239 5.89 9.90 5.69
CA SER A 239 4.44 9.73 5.79
C SER A 239 4.05 8.41 6.47
N ASN A 240 4.74 7.33 6.13
CA ASN A 240 4.49 6.01 6.71
C ASN A 240 4.86 5.97 8.19
N LEU A 241 6.01 6.50 8.56
CA LEU A 241 6.44 6.55 9.96
C LEU A 241 5.52 7.45 10.80
N ALA A 242 5.09 8.59 10.27
CA ALA A 242 4.12 9.45 10.96
C ALA A 242 2.78 8.73 11.17
N LEU A 243 2.33 7.93 10.21
CA LEU A 243 1.12 7.11 10.36
C LEU A 243 1.31 6.03 11.44
N LEU A 244 2.46 5.35 11.47
CA LEU A 244 2.80 4.38 12.51
C LEU A 244 2.78 5.03 13.91
N TYR A 245 3.41 6.19 14.07
CA TYR A 245 3.36 6.93 15.32
C TYR A 245 1.93 7.30 15.73
N SER A 246 1.10 7.76 14.77
CA SER A 246 -0.29 8.16 15.08
C SER A 246 -1.14 6.97 15.51
N ASN A 247 -0.98 5.82 14.87
CA ASN A 247 -1.73 4.60 15.17
C ASN A 247 -1.31 3.96 16.50
N ASN A 248 -0.14 4.34 17.02
CA ASN A 248 0.44 3.80 18.25
C ASN A 248 0.49 4.82 19.40
N ASP A 249 -0.50 5.67 19.47
CA ASP A 249 -0.67 6.69 20.53
C ASP A 249 0.55 7.60 20.73
N GLN A 250 1.32 7.84 19.63
CA GLN A 250 2.47 8.74 19.62
C GLN A 250 2.26 9.96 18.69
N PRO A 251 1.12 10.67 18.76
CA PRO A 251 0.80 11.73 17.80
C PRO A 251 1.79 12.91 17.88
N ALA A 252 2.40 13.13 19.03
CA ALA A 252 3.43 14.16 19.21
C ALA A 252 4.67 13.88 18.33
N LYS A 253 5.10 12.62 18.22
CA LYS A 253 6.19 12.24 17.31
C LYS A 253 5.76 12.36 15.85
N ALA A 254 4.54 11.94 15.54
CA ALA A 254 3.99 12.05 14.20
C ALA A 254 3.99 13.50 13.70
N VAL A 255 3.44 14.41 14.50
CA VAL A 255 3.37 15.82 14.12
C VAL A 255 4.74 16.49 14.06
N ALA A 256 5.65 16.17 14.98
CA ALA A 256 7.02 16.69 14.96
C ALA A 256 7.76 16.28 13.67
N LEU A 257 7.59 15.02 13.24
CA LEU A 257 8.17 14.50 12.01
C LEU A 257 7.59 15.20 10.77
N LEU A 258 6.26 15.29 10.68
CA LEU A 258 5.57 15.91 9.55
C LEU A 258 5.86 17.42 9.46
N ASP A 259 5.80 18.11 10.58
CA ASP A 259 6.05 19.56 10.64
C ASP A 259 7.52 19.89 10.32
N GLY A 260 8.45 19.07 10.79
CA GLY A 260 9.86 19.16 10.40
C GLY A 260 10.07 18.97 8.90
N ALA A 261 9.39 18.02 8.29
CA ALA A 261 9.45 17.79 6.85
C ALA A 261 8.79 18.94 6.04
N ARG A 262 7.66 19.47 6.52
CA ARG A 262 7.00 20.65 5.95
C ARG A 262 7.93 21.87 5.95
N LYS A 263 8.58 22.16 7.07
CA LYS A 263 9.53 23.27 7.19
C LYS A 263 10.73 23.14 6.25
N ARG A 264 11.13 21.93 5.90
CA ARG A 264 12.16 21.65 4.88
C ARG A 264 11.61 21.72 3.44
N GLY A 265 10.31 21.90 3.25
CA GLY A 265 9.67 21.98 1.92
C GLY A 265 9.43 20.61 1.27
N LEU A 266 9.60 19.51 2.00
CA LEU A 266 9.37 18.15 1.49
C LEU A 266 7.89 17.81 1.37
N LEU A 267 7.06 18.41 2.24
CA LEU A 267 5.61 18.27 2.24
C LEU A 267 5.00 19.57 1.71
N ASN A 268 4.55 19.52 0.47
CA ASN A 268 4.11 20.70 -0.30
C ASN A 268 2.84 20.46 -1.12
N GLU A 269 2.09 19.41 -0.80
CA GLU A 269 0.80 19.12 -1.42
C GLU A 269 -0.35 19.42 -0.45
N PRO A 270 -1.56 19.71 -0.94
CA PRO A 270 -2.73 19.98 -0.08
C PRO A 270 -2.97 18.87 0.96
N ALA A 271 -2.86 17.61 0.56
CA ALA A 271 -3.04 16.46 1.45
C ALA A 271 -2.04 16.41 2.62
N ASP A 272 -0.83 16.93 2.42
CA ASP A 272 0.19 17.02 3.48
C ASP A 272 -0.25 17.99 4.56
N TYR A 273 -0.72 19.18 4.15
CA TYR A 273 -1.21 20.21 5.07
C TYR A 273 -2.46 19.76 5.82
N GLU A 274 -3.40 19.12 5.13
CA GLU A 274 -4.61 18.54 5.77
C GLU A 274 -4.26 17.48 6.81
N ARG A 275 -3.27 16.65 6.54
CA ARG A 275 -2.80 15.63 7.50
C ARG A 275 -2.18 16.26 8.74
N ILE A 276 -1.29 17.24 8.56
CA ILE A 276 -0.66 17.95 9.68
C ILE A 276 -1.71 18.69 10.51
N PHE A 277 -2.65 19.37 9.84
CA PHE A 277 -3.79 20.00 10.50
C PHE A 277 -4.55 19.00 11.37
N SER A 278 -4.97 17.86 10.78
CA SER A 278 -5.73 16.85 11.51
C SER A 278 -4.96 16.29 12.70
N THR A 279 -3.65 16.12 12.56
CA THR A 279 -2.81 15.63 13.68
C THR A 279 -2.76 16.64 14.81
N TYR A 280 -2.51 17.91 14.53
CA TYR A 280 -2.53 18.96 15.55
C TYR A 280 -3.91 19.12 16.19
N TYR A 281 -4.97 19.12 15.38
CA TYR A 281 -6.34 19.28 15.82
C TYR A 281 -6.79 18.15 16.78
N ASN A 282 -6.43 16.90 16.46
CA ASN A 282 -6.70 15.74 17.32
C ASN A 282 -5.88 15.73 18.62
N MET A 283 -4.82 16.54 18.67
CA MET A 283 -4.01 16.74 19.90
C MET A 283 -4.47 17.96 20.71
N GLU A 284 -5.62 18.53 20.39
CA GLU A 284 -6.13 19.75 21.02
C GLU A 284 -5.11 20.92 20.92
N GLN A 285 -4.40 20.97 19.78
CA GLN A 285 -3.45 22.03 19.43
C GLN A 285 -3.98 22.86 18.28
N GLU A 286 -5.15 23.44 18.49
CA GLU A 286 -5.96 24.07 17.45
C GLU A 286 -5.27 25.30 16.84
N ALA A 287 -4.55 26.08 17.65
CA ALA A 287 -3.81 27.25 17.14
C ALA A 287 -2.73 26.84 16.14
N GLN A 288 -2.01 25.72 16.42
CA GLN A 288 -1.01 25.16 15.50
C GLN A 288 -1.68 24.58 14.26
N ALA A 289 -2.82 23.92 14.43
CA ALA A 289 -3.60 23.39 13.32
C ALA A 289 -4.02 24.54 12.36
N ALA A 290 -4.58 25.61 12.89
CA ALA A 290 -4.96 26.78 12.10
C ALA A 290 -3.75 27.38 11.34
N ALA A 291 -2.62 27.57 12.01
CA ALA A 291 -1.42 28.15 11.43
C ALA A 291 -0.89 27.36 10.22
N VAL A 292 -1.03 26.02 10.24
CA VAL A 292 -0.64 25.17 9.11
C VAL A 292 -1.48 25.46 7.87
N ILE A 293 -2.80 25.55 8.01
CA ILE A 293 -3.69 25.86 6.86
C ILE A 293 -3.50 27.28 6.39
N GLU A 294 -3.36 28.24 7.31
CA GLU A 294 -3.09 29.64 6.97
C GLU A 294 -1.80 29.81 6.15
N GLU A 295 -0.74 29.09 6.55
CA GLU A 295 0.51 29.05 5.80
C GLU A 295 0.31 28.45 4.40
N GLY A 296 -0.42 27.33 4.30
CA GLY A 296 -0.71 26.68 3.01
C GLY A 296 -1.48 27.59 2.05
N LEU A 297 -2.46 28.33 2.58
CA LEU A 297 -3.21 29.33 1.83
C LEU A 297 -2.31 30.49 1.39
N ALA A 298 -1.46 31.01 2.29
CA ALA A 298 -0.55 32.12 2.00
C ALA A 298 0.52 31.75 0.95
N LYS A 299 0.99 30.51 0.95
CA LYS A 299 1.96 29.99 -0.03
C LYS A 299 1.33 29.58 -1.37
N GLY A 300 0.01 29.59 -1.47
CA GLY A 300 -0.72 29.12 -2.66
C GLY A 300 -0.65 27.60 -2.87
N ILE A 301 -0.27 26.82 -1.84
CA ILE A 301 -0.31 25.36 -1.83
C ILE A 301 -1.76 24.90 -1.70
N LEU A 302 -2.50 25.54 -0.82
CA LEU A 302 -3.93 25.31 -0.66
C LEU A 302 -4.73 26.26 -1.53
N PRO A 303 -5.74 25.80 -2.28
CA PRO A 303 -6.61 26.67 -3.05
C PRO A 303 -7.48 27.54 -2.12
N GLN A 304 -7.88 28.72 -2.62
CA GLN A 304 -8.73 29.67 -1.91
C GLN A 304 -10.19 29.17 -1.90
N GLU A 305 -10.46 28.11 -1.15
CA GLU A 305 -11.75 27.44 -1.07
C GLU A 305 -12.37 27.53 0.32
N ALA A 306 -13.71 27.54 0.38
CA ALA A 306 -14.46 27.59 1.64
C ALA A 306 -14.03 26.54 2.67
N LYS A 307 -13.66 25.33 2.21
CA LYS A 307 -13.21 24.23 3.05
C LYS A 307 -12.06 24.65 3.98
N TYR A 308 -11.02 25.25 3.44
CA TYR A 308 -9.83 25.59 4.21
C TYR A 308 -10.07 26.73 5.18
N TYR A 309 -10.85 27.73 4.76
CA TYR A 309 -11.26 28.81 5.65
C TYR A 309 -12.19 28.33 6.77
N THR A 310 -13.03 27.34 6.51
CA THR A 310 -13.83 26.70 7.54
C THR A 310 -12.96 25.96 8.56
N MET A 311 -11.92 25.24 8.10
CA MET A 311 -10.94 24.57 8.98
C MET A 311 -10.23 25.60 9.88
N VAL A 312 -9.76 26.70 9.30
CA VAL A 312 -9.13 27.79 10.07
C VAL A 312 -10.11 28.37 11.09
N ALA A 313 -11.34 28.70 10.65
CA ALA A 313 -12.34 29.32 11.50
C ALA A 313 -12.67 28.46 12.73
N GLN A 314 -12.88 27.17 12.52
CA GLN A 314 -13.16 26.22 13.60
C GLN A 314 -11.98 26.07 14.54
N ALA A 315 -10.76 25.88 14.02
CA ALA A 315 -9.58 25.72 14.82
C ALA A 315 -9.28 27.01 15.63
N GLN A 316 -9.37 28.20 15.03
CA GLN A 316 -9.19 29.46 15.74
C GLN A 316 -10.27 29.69 16.81
N TYR A 317 -11.50 29.25 16.55
CA TYR A 317 -12.59 29.34 17.53
C TYR A 317 -12.33 28.47 18.76
N PHE A 318 -11.93 27.20 18.55
CA PHE A 318 -11.60 26.29 19.67
C PHE A 318 -10.30 26.69 20.39
N ALA A 319 -9.39 27.37 19.71
CA ALA A 319 -8.21 28.00 20.31
C ALA A 319 -8.53 29.32 21.04
N GLU A 320 -9.82 29.68 21.19
CA GLU A 320 -10.30 30.94 21.80
C GLU A 320 -9.80 32.22 21.08
N ASN A 321 -9.31 32.10 19.86
CA ASN A 321 -8.88 33.21 19.02
C ASN A 321 -10.07 33.76 18.21
N ILE A 322 -10.99 34.41 18.87
CA ILE A 322 -12.31 34.75 18.30
C ILE A 322 -12.24 35.68 17.10
N ALA A 323 -11.41 36.71 17.13
CA ALA A 323 -11.34 37.66 16.01
C ALA A 323 -10.77 37.02 14.72
N PRO A 324 -9.69 36.22 14.73
CA PRO A 324 -9.27 35.40 13.61
C PRO A 324 -10.34 34.40 13.15
N ALA A 325 -11.06 33.75 14.10
CA ALA A 325 -12.13 32.80 13.79
C ALA A 325 -13.25 33.47 12.98
N ILE A 326 -13.71 34.65 13.39
CA ILE A 326 -14.73 35.42 12.67
C ILE A 326 -14.25 35.79 11.28
N THR A 327 -13.00 36.27 11.14
CA THR A 327 -12.43 36.65 9.84
C THR A 327 -12.40 35.47 8.87
N ALA A 328 -11.95 34.32 9.34
CA ALA A 328 -11.89 33.10 8.54
C ALA A 328 -13.31 32.59 8.18
N ALA A 329 -14.25 32.63 9.16
CA ALA A 329 -15.63 32.23 8.94
C ALA A 329 -16.37 33.14 7.93
N GLN A 330 -16.09 34.45 7.94
CA GLN A 330 -16.61 35.38 6.93
C GLN A 330 -16.12 34.98 5.53
N LYS A 331 -14.84 34.69 5.39
CA LYS A 331 -14.27 34.27 4.10
C LYS A 331 -14.81 32.92 3.64
N ALA A 332 -14.96 31.97 4.56
CA ALA A 332 -15.61 30.70 4.28
C ALA A 332 -17.05 30.86 3.80
N ALA A 333 -17.83 31.71 4.49
CA ALA A 333 -19.21 32.01 4.13
C ALA A 333 -19.34 32.74 2.77
N GLU A 334 -18.38 33.59 2.43
CA GLU A 334 -18.33 34.25 1.12
C GLU A 334 -18.13 33.23 -0.01
N LEU A 335 -17.15 32.33 0.15
CA LEU A 335 -16.72 31.36 -0.87
C LEU A 335 -17.63 30.14 -0.98
N SER A 336 -18.39 29.81 0.07
CA SER A 336 -19.27 28.65 0.08
C SER A 336 -20.49 28.83 -0.79
N LYS A 337 -20.90 27.73 -1.44
CA LYS A 337 -22.15 27.63 -2.19
C LYS A 337 -23.36 27.32 -1.29
N ASP A 338 -23.14 26.72 -0.13
CA ASP A 338 -24.15 26.44 0.89
C ASP A 338 -24.05 27.40 2.07
N GLY A 339 -25.01 27.31 2.99
CA GLY A 339 -25.10 28.21 4.13
C GLY A 339 -24.36 27.74 5.39
N GLU A 340 -23.73 26.57 5.42
CA GLU A 340 -23.15 26.01 6.64
C GLU A 340 -22.04 26.87 7.25
N PRO A 341 -21.06 27.39 6.47
CA PRO A 341 -20.07 28.29 7.04
C PRO A 341 -20.66 29.63 7.53
N GLY A 342 -21.72 30.11 6.88
CA GLY A 342 -22.45 31.30 7.30
C GLY A 342 -23.22 31.07 8.61
N LEU A 343 -23.75 29.88 8.81
CA LEU A 343 -24.40 29.48 10.06
C LEU A 343 -23.37 29.44 11.22
N PHE A 344 -22.21 28.86 10.99
CA PHE A 344 -21.10 28.86 11.97
C PHE A 344 -20.70 30.30 12.33
N LEU A 345 -20.51 31.16 11.36
CA LEU A 345 -20.24 32.59 11.58
C LEU A 345 -21.32 33.25 12.44
N ALA A 346 -22.61 32.99 12.13
CA ALA A 346 -23.72 33.56 12.89
C ALA A 346 -23.72 33.10 14.36
N GLN A 347 -23.38 31.83 14.60
CA GLN A 347 -23.29 31.29 15.95
C GLN A 347 -22.15 31.95 16.75
N VAL A 348 -20.96 32.07 16.17
CA VAL A 348 -19.83 32.73 16.82
C VAL A 348 -20.14 34.18 17.12
N LEU A 349 -20.70 34.95 16.14
CA LEU A 349 -21.09 36.35 16.35
C LEU A 349 -22.16 36.51 17.45
N SER A 350 -23.11 35.58 17.55
CA SER A 350 -24.15 35.58 18.57
C SER A 350 -23.60 35.32 19.97
N GLN A 351 -22.52 34.53 20.09
CA GLN A 351 -21.85 34.28 21.38
C GLN A 351 -21.03 35.49 21.86
N GLU A 352 -20.55 36.27 20.91
CA GLU A 352 -19.81 37.52 21.15
C GLU A 352 -20.72 38.75 21.28
N ASP A 353 -22.03 38.56 21.48
CA ASP A 353 -23.03 39.62 21.60
C ASP A 353 -23.09 40.57 20.41
N ARG A 354 -22.52 40.19 19.24
CA ARG A 354 -22.56 40.94 17.98
C ARG A 354 -23.88 40.72 17.25
N ASN A 355 -24.98 40.99 17.95
CA ASN A 355 -26.33 40.64 17.54
C ASN A 355 -26.74 41.09 16.13
N PRO A 356 -26.48 42.35 15.69
CA PRO A 356 -26.85 42.75 14.32
C PRO A 356 -26.14 41.93 13.24
N GLU A 357 -24.84 41.64 13.46
CA GLU A 357 -24.04 40.89 12.49
C GLU A 357 -24.42 39.42 12.51
N ALA A 358 -24.71 38.84 13.66
CA ALA A 358 -25.19 37.47 13.82
C ALA A 358 -26.50 37.25 13.05
N MET A 359 -27.45 38.18 13.17
CA MET A 359 -28.73 38.11 12.42
C MET A 359 -28.50 38.20 10.91
N ALA A 360 -27.63 39.09 10.47
CA ALA A 360 -27.30 39.24 9.04
C ALA A 360 -26.68 37.95 8.47
N ALA A 361 -25.70 37.36 9.20
CA ALA A 361 -25.06 36.11 8.83
C ALA A 361 -26.06 34.93 8.81
N ALA A 362 -26.95 34.84 9.82
CA ALA A 362 -27.96 33.78 9.90
C ALA A 362 -28.97 33.87 8.73
N ARG A 363 -29.44 35.09 8.39
CA ARG A 363 -30.33 35.27 7.23
C ARG A 363 -29.65 34.91 5.91
N ALA A 364 -28.39 35.29 5.74
CA ALA A 364 -27.62 34.92 4.56
C ALA A 364 -27.40 33.41 4.46
N ALA A 365 -27.16 32.75 5.60
CA ALA A 365 -27.02 31.31 5.67
C ALA A 365 -28.30 30.57 5.26
N ILE A 366 -29.46 31.00 5.77
CA ILE A 366 -30.78 30.46 5.36
C ILE A 366 -31.00 30.63 3.85
N ALA A 367 -30.66 31.80 3.32
CA ALA A 367 -30.84 32.10 1.89
C ALA A 367 -29.96 31.22 0.98
N LYS A 368 -28.75 30.85 1.42
CA LYS A 368 -27.86 29.89 0.72
C LYS A 368 -28.27 28.43 0.91
N GLY A 369 -29.12 28.14 1.86
CA GLY A 369 -29.53 26.78 2.25
C GLY A 369 -28.61 26.16 3.29
N VAL A 370 -29.18 25.81 4.42
CA VAL A 370 -28.55 25.11 5.55
C VAL A 370 -29.29 23.82 5.85
N LYS A 371 -28.61 22.84 6.42
CA LYS A 371 -29.22 21.53 6.78
C LYS A 371 -30.28 21.69 7.87
N SER A 372 -30.03 22.58 8.85
CA SER A 372 -30.94 22.88 9.92
C SER A 372 -31.27 24.38 9.92
N PRO A 373 -32.30 24.80 9.18
CA PRO A 373 -32.73 26.20 9.19
C PRO A 373 -33.19 26.69 10.56
N GLY A 374 -33.74 25.79 11.39
CA GLY A 374 -34.14 26.10 12.76
C GLY A 374 -33.00 26.63 13.62
N THR A 375 -31.77 26.11 13.45
CA THR A 375 -30.59 26.62 14.17
C THR A 375 -30.29 28.07 13.81
N ALA A 376 -30.37 28.44 12.54
CA ALA A 376 -30.18 29.82 12.12
C ALA A 376 -31.31 30.73 12.65
N TRP A 377 -32.58 30.23 12.65
CA TRP A 377 -33.69 30.95 13.25
C TRP A 377 -33.55 31.13 14.76
N MET A 378 -32.92 30.17 15.48
CA MET A 378 -32.59 30.29 16.91
C MET A 378 -31.60 31.41 17.17
N VAL A 379 -30.57 31.55 16.31
CA VAL A 379 -29.62 32.69 16.38
C VAL A 379 -30.36 34.01 16.18
N ILE A 380 -31.20 34.12 15.15
CA ILE A 380 -31.99 35.34 14.91
C ILE A 380 -32.89 35.66 16.11
N ALA A 381 -33.60 34.67 16.63
CA ALA A 381 -34.49 34.82 17.74
C ALA A 381 -33.83 35.31 19.03
N ARG A 382 -32.65 34.73 19.32
CA ARG A 382 -31.83 35.11 20.50
C ARG A 382 -31.30 36.55 20.32
N SER A 383 -30.79 36.89 19.15
CA SER A 383 -30.29 38.22 18.87
C SER A 383 -31.39 39.30 18.92
N GLU A 384 -32.58 39.02 18.41
CA GLU A 384 -33.75 39.93 18.53
C GLU A 384 -34.22 40.08 20.00
N TYR A 385 -34.14 39.00 20.77
CA TYR A 385 -34.46 39.03 22.20
C TYR A 385 -33.52 39.94 22.97
N TYR A 386 -32.22 39.80 22.80
CA TYR A 386 -31.23 40.65 23.46
C TYR A 386 -31.23 42.09 22.95
N SER A 387 -31.75 42.32 21.76
CA SER A 387 -32.00 43.63 21.22
C SER A 387 -33.37 44.21 21.68
N GLU A 388 -34.00 43.60 22.64
CA GLU A 388 -35.30 43.94 23.21
C GLU A 388 -36.47 43.97 22.20
N ASN A 389 -36.29 43.38 21.04
CA ASN A 389 -37.33 43.30 20.00
C ASN A 389 -38.17 42.03 20.17
N MET A 390 -39.01 42.03 21.22
CA MET A 390 -39.82 40.87 21.62
C MET A 390 -40.74 40.35 20.55
N ALA A 391 -41.28 41.22 19.70
CA ALA A 391 -42.21 40.80 18.60
C ALA A 391 -41.45 39.99 17.55
N ALA A 392 -40.28 40.46 17.12
CA ALA A 392 -39.41 39.78 16.16
C ALA A 392 -38.82 38.49 16.75
N ALA A 393 -38.38 38.50 18.03
CA ALA A 393 -37.90 37.31 18.74
C ALA A 393 -38.93 36.18 18.75
N LYS A 394 -40.20 36.51 19.10
CA LYS A 394 -41.32 35.53 19.06
C LYS A 394 -41.56 34.98 17.66
N ALA A 395 -41.50 35.83 16.64
CA ALA A 395 -41.65 35.41 15.25
C ALA A 395 -40.54 34.44 14.84
N ALA A 396 -39.29 34.75 15.12
CA ALA A 396 -38.15 33.91 14.80
C ALA A 396 -38.15 32.57 15.56
N TYR A 397 -38.52 32.56 16.83
CA TYR A 397 -38.70 31.30 17.57
C TYR A 397 -39.78 30.40 16.95
N ARG A 398 -40.90 30.97 16.42
CA ARG A 398 -41.92 30.20 15.72
C ARG A 398 -41.34 29.56 14.43
N GLU A 399 -40.51 30.26 13.70
CA GLU A 399 -39.81 29.70 12.55
C GLU A 399 -38.86 28.58 12.97
N ALA A 400 -38.08 28.78 14.04
CA ALA A 400 -37.23 27.74 14.59
C ALA A 400 -37.98 26.49 15.04
N ALA A 401 -39.18 26.64 15.56
CA ALA A 401 -40.03 25.51 16.01
C ALA A 401 -40.58 24.64 14.85
N LYS A 402 -40.47 25.07 13.61
CA LYS A 402 -40.84 24.27 12.43
C LYS A 402 -39.80 23.18 12.14
N ASP A 403 -38.55 23.39 12.53
CA ASP A 403 -37.44 22.43 12.37
C ASP A 403 -37.46 21.42 13.55
N PRO A 404 -37.58 20.12 13.27
CA PRO A 404 -37.57 19.11 14.32
C PRO A 404 -36.35 19.19 15.27
N ALA A 405 -35.19 19.60 14.76
CA ALA A 405 -33.97 19.67 15.54
C ALA A 405 -33.97 20.77 16.62
N THR A 406 -34.76 21.82 16.43
CA THR A 406 -34.79 22.98 17.32
C THR A 406 -36.16 23.21 17.95
N ARG A 407 -37.18 22.43 17.60
CA ARG A 407 -38.59 22.59 18.04
C ARG A 407 -38.70 22.75 19.53
N GLU A 408 -38.22 21.78 20.30
CA GLU A 408 -38.38 21.77 21.76
C GLU A 408 -37.75 23.02 22.41
N GLN A 409 -36.56 23.39 21.96
CA GLN A 409 -35.84 24.56 22.48
C GLN A 409 -36.59 25.86 22.14
N ALA A 410 -37.09 25.97 20.91
CA ALA A 410 -37.82 27.14 20.46
C ALA A 410 -39.15 27.31 21.17
N GLU A 411 -39.93 26.23 21.37
CA GLU A 411 -41.18 26.24 22.10
C GLU A 411 -40.98 26.62 23.58
N LYS A 412 -39.92 26.09 24.22
CA LYS A 412 -39.54 26.44 25.58
C LYS A 412 -39.20 27.92 25.71
N ALA A 413 -38.41 28.45 24.80
CA ALA A 413 -38.06 29.88 24.74
C ALA A 413 -39.32 30.76 24.53
N LEU A 414 -40.24 30.37 23.61
CA LEU A 414 -41.51 31.05 23.39
C LEU A 414 -42.35 31.13 24.68
N ALA A 415 -42.43 30.04 25.42
CA ALA A 415 -43.21 29.99 26.68
C ALA A 415 -42.63 30.92 27.74
N GLN A 416 -41.28 31.06 27.78
CA GLN A 416 -40.60 31.95 28.73
C GLN A 416 -40.82 33.44 28.43
N ILE A 417 -40.71 33.83 27.15
CA ILE A 417 -40.87 35.24 26.75
C ILE A 417 -42.33 35.67 26.53
N SER A 418 -43.29 34.79 26.73
CA SER A 418 -44.72 35.09 26.63
C SER A 418 -45.37 35.29 28.00
N ARG A 419 -44.62 35.04 29.04
CA ARG A 419 -44.98 35.34 30.43
C ARG A 419 -44.64 36.80 30.79
#